data_380e6d65802b18df87a7de0c51455372
#
_entry.id   380e6d65802b18df87a7de0c51455372
#
_cell.length_a   1.000
_cell.length_b   1.000
_cell.length_c   1.000
_cell.angle_alpha   90.00
_cell.angle_beta   90.00
_cell.angle_gamma   90.00
#
_symmetry.space_group_name_H-M   'P 1'
#
loop_
_entity.id
_entity.type
_entity.pdbx_description
1 polymer ?
#
loop_
_entity_poly.entity_id
_entity_poly.type
_entity_poly.pdbx_seq_one_letter_code
_entity_poly.pdbx_strand_id
1 'polypeptide(L)'
;MEMELLITDAQVHLWAPEQSTKPWPKPLQRPPHRPNGFSAEDMLGEMAAAKIDRAVIVPPNWVGDNNQTALEAAAKYPDRFAVVGRFNPSAPDIRDQLDRWLAQPHMLGVRATFHTKPYSDWLYDGTLNWFWEDCERLSIPVMALLSGMIRRLRPILDRHPDLKILIPHMACITSLRTPEAFTDLNDLLDFARYRGVYVMVSSVPNFSNERFPFVDVQPFVKRIFDTFGPRRMLWGADLTRLTCSYRECLDQFRTGLDFLSSQDREWILGKTLAQVLNWPELPAKNIRSQYRG
;
A
#
# COMPACT_ATOMS: atom_id res chain seq x y z
N MET A 1 11.92 -25.48 -15.85
CA MET A 1 12.31 -24.05 -15.85
C MET A 1 11.38 -23.39 -14.85
N GLU A 2 11.83 -23.18 -13.62
CA GLU A 2 11.04 -22.42 -12.66
C GLU A 2 10.78 -21.02 -13.23
N MET A 3 9.51 -20.66 -13.35
CA MET A 3 9.17 -19.27 -13.70
C MET A 3 9.64 -18.38 -12.55
N GLU A 4 10.54 -17.46 -12.85
CA GLU A 4 11.07 -16.55 -11.86
C GLU A 4 9.93 -15.67 -11.32
N LEU A 5 9.76 -15.66 -9.99
CA LEU A 5 8.71 -14.95 -9.29
C LEU A 5 8.82 -13.43 -9.55
N LEU A 6 7.76 -12.84 -10.09
CA LEU A 6 7.63 -11.39 -10.23
C LEU A 6 7.31 -10.78 -8.86
N ILE A 7 8.23 -10.02 -8.30
CA ILE A 7 8.09 -9.38 -6.99
C ILE A 7 7.60 -7.94 -7.15
N THR A 8 6.46 -7.62 -6.54
CA THR A 8 5.84 -6.32 -6.59
C THR A 8 5.63 -5.76 -5.18
N ASP A 9 6.23 -4.60 -4.89
CA ASP A 9 5.99 -3.86 -3.65
C ASP A 9 4.66 -3.09 -3.73
N ALA A 10 3.75 -3.36 -2.79
CA ALA A 10 2.43 -2.73 -2.78
C ALA A 10 2.44 -1.28 -2.29
N GLN A 11 3.53 -0.79 -1.71
CA GLN A 11 3.59 0.58 -1.20
C GLN A 11 5.03 1.10 -1.11
N VAL A 12 5.34 2.07 -1.96
CA VAL A 12 6.54 2.91 -1.85
C VAL A 12 6.15 4.39 -1.93
N HIS A 13 7.02 5.27 -1.46
CA HIS A 13 6.81 6.72 -1.51
C HIS A 13 7.88 7.38 -2.36
N LEU A 14 7.47 8.24 -3.29
CA LEU A 14 8.35 9.15 -4.02
C LEU A 14 7.90 10.58 -3.81
N TRP A 15 8.83 11.50 -3.70
CA TRP A 15 8.53 12.93 -3.57
C TRP A 15 9.73 13.79 -3.99
N ALA A 16 9.44 14.95 -4.57
CA ALA A 16 10.43 15.99 -4.81
C ALA A 16 10.70 16.78 -3.52
N PRO A 17 11.87 17.42 -3.38
CA PRO A 17 12.11 18.38 -2.30
C PRO A 17 11.05 19.48 -2.28
N GLU A 18 10.78 20.03 -1.09
CA GLU A 18 9.92 21.21 -0.99
C GLU A 18 10.54 22.40 -1.76
N GLN A 19 9.73 23.06 -2.56
CA GLN A 19 10.15 24.22 -3.36
C GLN A 19 9.35 25.46 -2.93
N SER A 20 9.98 26.63 -2.96
CA SER A 20 9.31 27.90 -2.67
C SER A 20 8.11 28.18 -3.60
N THR A 21 8.18 27.71 -4.85
CA THR A 21 7.12 27.83 -5.86
C THR A 21 6.02 26.76 -5.73
N LYS A 22 6.30 25.67 -5.01
CA LYS A 22 5.37 24.56 -4.75
C LYS A 22 5.55 24.10 -3.30
N PRO A 23 5.14 24.90 -2.31
CA PRO A 23 5.28 24.54 -0.90
C PRO A 23 4.35 23.39 -0.56
N TRP A 24 4.81 22.54 0.36
CA TRP A 24 3.96 21.51 0.91
C TRP A 24 2.89 22.10 1.82
N PRO A 25 1.69 21.49 1.93
CA PRO A 25 0.64 21.91 2.85
C PRO A 25 1.15 21.99 4.29
N LYS A 26 0.74 23.06 5.01
CA LYS A 26 1.11 23.26 6.42
C LYS A 26 -0.16 23.27 7.31
N PRO A 27 -0.09 22.81 8.57
CA PRO A 27 1.11 22.22 9.21
C PRO A 27 1.39 20.81 8.70
N LEU A 28 2.67 20.44 8.65
CA LEU A 28 3.05 19.07 8.35
C LEU A 28 2.65 18.15 9.51
N GLN A 29 1.90 17.10 9.23
CA GLN A 29 1.53 16.11 10.24
C GLN A 29 2.74 15.30 10.73
N ARG A 30 3.70 15.05 9.84
CA ARG A 30 4.99 14.42 10.12
C ARG A 30 6.04 14.99 9.17
N PRO A 31 7.30 15.10 9.60
CA PRO A 31 8.38 15.50 8.70
C PRO A 31 8.59 14.44 7.61
N PRO A 32 9.12 14.83 6.45
CA PRO A 32 9.50 13.89 5.41
C PRO A 32 10.60 12.96 5.91
N HIS A 33 10.58 11.72 5.45
CA HIS A 33 11.56 10.70 5.86
C HIS A 33 12.98 11.04 5.39
N ARG A 34 13.10 11.72 4.26
CA ARG A 34 14.36 12.25 3.69
C ARG A 34 14.14 13.72 3.28
N PRO A 35 14.96 14.67 3.72
CA PRO A 35 14.74 16.10 3.48
C PRO A 35 14.91 16.49 2.01
N ASN A 36 15.81 15.82 1.28
CA ASN A 36 16.14 16.13 -0.12
C ASN A 36 15.25 15.43 -1.15
N GLY A 37 14.12 14.87 -0.72
CA GLY A 37 13.26 14.08 -1.60
C GLY A 37 13.71 12.63 -1.74
N PHE A 38 12.98 11.89 -2.57
CA PHE A 38 13.31 10.52 -2.96
C PHE A 38 12.76 10.28 -4.36
N SER A 39 13.64 10.22 -5.36
CA SER A 39 13.30 10.16 -6.77
C SER A 39 12.94 8.75 -7.26
N ALA A 40 12.45 8.67 -8.49
CA ALA A 40 12.21 7.39 -9.17
C ALA A 40 13.53 6.62 -9.38
N GLU A 41 14.61 7.33 -9.70
CA GLU A 41 15.93 6.76 -9.90
C GLU A 41 16.52 6.19 -8.61
N ASP A 42 16.36 6.91 -7.47
CA ASP A 42 16.74 6.41 -6.15
C ASP A 42 15.97 5.10 -5.85
N MET A 43 14.66 5.09 -6.11
CA MET A 43 13.81 3.92 -5.88
C MET A 43 14.22 2.74 -6.76
N LEU A 44 14.52 2.97 -8.05
CA LEU A 44 14.99 1.92 -8.95
C LEU A 44 16.32 1.32 -8.50
N GLY A 45 17.24 2.12 -7.96
CA GLY A 45 18.49 1.66 -7.37
C GLY A 45 18.24 0.71 -6.17
N GLU A 46 17.36 1.12 -5.26
CA GLU A 46 16.97 0.29 -4.10
C GLU A 46 16.27 -1.02 -4.54
N MET A 47 15.33 -0.93 -5.51
CA MET A 47 14.65 -2.10 -6.07
C MET A 47 15.63 -3.08 -6.73
N ALA A 48 16.60 -2.58 -7.49
CA ALA A 48 17.62 -3.41 -8.13
C ALA A 48 18.48 -4.14 -7.10
N ALA A 49 18.92 -3.44 -6.04
CA ALA A 49 19.69 -4.03 -4.95
C ALA A 49 18.93 -5.13 -4.20
N ALA A 50 17.62 -4.93 -3.98
CA ALA A 50 16.75 -5.89 -3.30
C ALA A 50 16.16 -6.98 -4.21
N LYS A 51 16.33 -6.87 -5.55
CA LYS A 51 15.71 -7.73 -6.59
C LYS A 51 14.19 -7.67 -6.58
N ILE A 52 13.65 -6.45 -6.55
CA ILE A 52 12.22 -6.16 -6.66
C ILE A 52 11.94 -5.65 -8.07
N ASP A 53 10.92 -6.19 -8.70
CA ASP A 53 10.64 -5.93 -10.11
C ASP A 53 9.75 -4.71 -10.33
N ARG A 54 8.72 -4.51 -9.49
CA ARG A 54 7.70 -3.47 -9.63
C ARG A 54 7.33 -2.87 -8.27
N ALA A 55 6.80 -1.65 -8.28
CA ALA A 55 6.29 -1.03 -7.07
C ALA A 55 5.09 -0.10 -7.34
N VAL A 56 4.15 -0.06 -6.40
CA VAL A 56 3.05 0.91 -6.40
C VAL A 56 3.50 2.15 -5.62
N ILE A 57 3.52 3.28 -6.32
CA ILE A 57 3.80 4.58 -5.70
C ILE A 57 2.52 5.09 -5.03
N VAL A 58 2.63 5.37 -3.75
CA VAL A 58 1.63 6.07 -2.97
C VAL A 58 2.20 7.43 -2.58
N PRO A 59 1.69 8.56 -3.07
CA PRO A 59 2.21 9.87 -2.67
C PRO A 59 2.15 10.03 -1.16
N PRO A 60 3.21 10.53 -0.51
CA PRO A 60 3.23 10.71 0.94
C PRO A 60 2.29 11.84 1.38
N ASN A 61 1.88 11.83 2.65
CA ASN A 61 0.90 12.80 3.14
C ASN A 61 1.41 14.25 3.20
N TRP A 62 2.71 14.46 3.29
CA TRP A 62 3.29 15.82 3.33
C TRP A 62 3.26 16.56 1.99
N VAL A 63 3.05 15.87 0.87
CA VAL A 63 2.85 16.53 -0.44
C VAL A 63 1.37 16.88 -0.69
N GLY A 64 0.48 16.61 0.27
CA GLY A 64 -0.98 16.81 0.14
C GLY A 64 -1.58 15.83 -0.87
N ASP A 65 -2.50 16.34 -1.69
CA ASP A 65 -3.22 15.56 -2.69
C ASP A 65 -2.55 15.60 -4.07
N ASN A 66 -1.27 15.97 -4.11
CA ASN A 66 -0.51 16.09 -5.35
C ASN A 66 0.03 14.71 -5.78
N ASN A 67 -0.44 14.24 -6.94
CA ASN A 67 -0.03 12.97 -7.54
C ASN A 67 1.01 13.15 -8.66
N GLN A 68 1.41 14.38 -9.01
CA GLN A 68 2.22 14.68 -10.20
C GLN A 68 3.54 13.90 -10.22
N THR A 69 4.33 13.97 -9.14
CA THR A 69 5.63 13.26 -9.07
C THR A 69 5.48 11.75 -9.26
N ALA A 70 4.42 11.16 -8.70
CA ALA A 70 4.14 9.74 -8.84
C ALA A 70 3.75 9.37 -10.27
N LEU A 71 2.86 10.15 -10.90
CA LEU A 71 2.42 9.93 -12.28
C LEU A 71 3.54 10.14 -13.28
N GLU A 72 4.39 11.15 -13.10
CA GLU A 72 5.58 11.37 -13.92
C GLU A 72 6.56 10.19 -13.83
N ALA A 73 6.81 9.67 -12.63
CA ALA A 73 7.65 8.50 -12.43
C ALA A 73 7.06 7.26 -13.13
N ALA A 74 5.75 7.02 -12.98
CA ALA A 74 5.07 5.90 -13.61
C ALA A 74 5.03 6.03 -15.15
N ALA A 75 4.84 7.24 -15.67
CA ALA A 75 4.90 7.50 -17.12
C ALA A 75 6.31 7.28 -17.69
N LYS A 76 7.36 7.62 -16.93
CA LYS A 76 8.76 7.42 -17.33
C LYS A 76 9.18 5.94 -17.27
N TYR A 77 8.64 5.19 -16.31
CA TYR A 77 8.98 3.78 -16.06
C TYR A 77 7.71 2.91 -15.94
N PRO A 78 6.89 2.79 -17.00
CA PRO A 78 5.56 2.17 -16.95
C PRO A 78 5.58 0.70 -16.58
N ASP A 79 6.67 0.00 -16.88
CA ASP A 79 6.85 -1.42 -16.51
C ASP A 79 7.28 -1.61 -15.05
N ARG A 80 7.65 -0.52 -14.37
CA ARG A 80 8.20 -0.57 -13.02
C ARG A 80 7.27 0.05 -11.97
N PHE A 81 6.50 1.07 -12.35
CA PHE A 81 5.68 1.83 -11.42
C PHE A 81 4.23 1.98 -11.88
N ALA A 82 3.33 1.94 -10.90
CA ALA A 82 1.96 2.40 -11.02
C ALA A 82 1.61 3.23 -9.77
N VAL A 83 0.45 3.87 -9.76
CA VAL A 83 0.09 4.83 -8.72
C VAL A 83 -1.22 4.44 -8.05
N VAL A 84 -1.24 4.48 -6.72
CA VAL A 84 -2.46 4.59 -5.92
C VAL A 84 -2.46 6.01 -5.34
N GLY A 85 -3.22 6.87 -6.02
CA GLY A 85 -3.14 8.32 -5.84
C GLY A 85 -3.95 8.83 -4.66
N ARG A 86 -3.56 9.99 -4.14
CA ARG A 86 -4.31 10.72 -3.11
C ARG A 86 -5.31 11.65 -3.78
N PHE A 87 -6.45 11.86 -3.13
CA PHE A 87 -7.45 12.80 -3.59
C PHE A 87 -7.91 13.69 -2.43
N ASN A 88 -8.44 14.86 -2.76
CA ASN A 88 -9.01 15.78 -1.81
C ASN A 88 -10.54 15.64 -1.79
N PRO A 89 -11.14 14.99 -0.79
CA PRO A 89 -12.59 14.81 -0.75
C PRO A 89 -13.39 16.11 -0.55
N SER A 90 -12.70 17.22 -0.26
CA SER A 90 -13.31 18.55 -0.14
C SER A 90 -13.18 19.39 -1.43
N ALA A 91 -12.56 18.90 -2.49
CA ALA A 91 -12.47 19.63 -3.75
C ALA A 91 -13.86 19.75 -4.40
N PRO A 92 -14.22 20.91 -4.96
CA PRO A 92 -15.58 21.16 -5.50
C PRO A 92 -15.98 20.20 -6.63
N ASP A 93 -15.00 19.74 -7.43
CA ASP A 93 -15.17 18.87 -8.60
C ASP A 93 -14.74 17.42 -8.35
N ILE A 94 -14.65 17.02 -7.09
CA ILE A 94 -14.04 15.73 -6.71
C ILE A 94 -14.79 14.51 -7.28
N ARG A 95 -16.12 14.60 -7.41
CA ARG A 95 -16.90 13.52 -8.01
C ARG A 95 -16.59 13.35 -9.49
N ASP A 96 -16.50 14.45 -10.23
CA ASP A 96 -16.11 14.42 -11.65
C ASP A 96 -14.68 13.92 -11.84
N GLN A 97 -13.79 14.22 -10.89
CA GLN A 97 -12.43 13.66 -10.87
C GLN A 97 -12.46 12.16 -10.63
N LEU A 98 -13.29 11.69 -9.68
CA LEU A 98 -13.38 10.27 -9.34
C LEU A 98 -13.94 9.45 -10.52
N ASP A 99 -14.94 9.94 -11.25
CA ASP A 99 -15.48 9.29 -12.45
C ASP A 99 -14.41 9.05 -13.53
N ARG A 100 -13.38 9.89 -13.58
CA ARG A 100 -12.25 9.78 -14.52
C ARG A 100 -10.97 9.26 -13.88
N TRP A 101 -11.03 8.81 -12.62
CA TRP A 101 -9.83 8.50 -11.83
C TRP A 101 -8.95 7.44 -12.48
N LEU A 102 -9.53 6.28 -12.82
CA LEU A 102 -8.81 5.18 -13.44
C LEU A 102 -8.52 5.39 -14.95
N ALA A 103 -9.09 6.45 -15.56
CA ALA A 103 -8.73 6.84 -16.92
C ALA A 103 -7.40 7.61 -17.00
N GLN A 104 -6.87 8.09 -15.86
CA GLN A 104 -5.53 8.65 -15.80
C GLN A 104 -4.50 7.54 -16.03
N PRO A 105 -3.56 7.69 -16.98
CA PRO A 105 -2.53 6.67 -17.22
C PRO A 105 -1.80 6.30 -15.92
N HIS A 106 -1.61 5.00 -15.69
CA HIS A 106 -0.92 4.42 -14.53
C HIS A 106 -1.63 4.58 -13.16
N MET A 107 -2.79 5.22 -13.09
CA MET A 107 -3.58 5.33 -11.87
C MET A 107 -4.40 4.07 -11.65
N LEU A 108 -4.19 3.36 -10.53
CA LEU A 108 -4.81 2.05 -10.26
C LEU A 108 -5.76 2.05 -9.05
N GLY A 109 -5.79 3.12 -8.27
CA GLY A 109 -6.64 3.19 -7.08
C GLY A 109 -6.51 4.49 -6.33
N VAL A 110 -7.23 4.59 -5.23
CA VAL A 110 -7.25 5.77 -4.35
C VAL A 110 -6.61 5.44 -3.00
N ARG A 111 -5.73 6.32 -2.50
CA ARG A 111 -5.23 6.32 -1.14
C ARG A 111 -6.08 7.23 -0.26
N ALA A 112 -6.79 6.65 0.70
CA ALA A 112 -7.51 7.38 1.73
C ALA A 112 -6.81 7.22 3.09
N THR A 113 -6.72 8.32 3.85
CA THR A 113 -6.00 8.36 5.13
C THR A 113 -6.90 8.93 6.21
N PHE A 114 -7.25 8.13 7.21
CA PHE A 114 -8.29 8.46 8.18
C PHE A 114 -7.81 8.64 9.63
N HIS A 115 -6.52 8.53 9.90
CA HIS A 115 -6.01 8.54 11.28
C HIS A 115 -5.92 9.94 11.92
N THR A 116 -6.33 11.00 11.20
CA THR A 116 -6.32 12.38 11.70
C THR A 116 -7.62 13.12 11.36
N LYS A 117 -8.00 14.08 12.21
CA LYS A 117 -9.13 14.97 11.91
C LYS A 117 -8.82 15.89 10.73
N PRO A 118 -9.83 16.29 9.92
CA PRO A 118 -11.25 15.91 10.03
C PRO A 118 -11.54 14.51 9.45
N TYR A 119 -10.61 13.91 8.73
CA TYR A 119 -10.81 12.68 7.96
C TYR A 119 -11.26 11.48 8.82
N SER A 120 -10.80 11.42 10.08
CA SER A 120 -11.24 10.37 11.02
C SER A 120 -12.74 10.42 11.31
N ASP A 121 -13.34 11.61 11.30
CA ASP A 121 -14.76 11.79 11.60
C ASP A 121 -15.61 11.38 10.38
N TRP A 122 -15.12 11.59 9.17
CA TRP A 122 -15.80 11.27 7.91
C TRP A 122 -16.02 9.77 7.68
N LEU A 123 -15.36 8.90 8.45
CA LEU A 123 -15.64 7.46 8.43
C LEU A 123 -17.04 7.10 8.96
N TYR A 124 -17.66 7.98 9.78
CA TYR A 124 -18.91 7.64 10.47
C TYR A 124 -19.97 8.76 10.47
N ASP A 125 -19.61 9.98 10.09
CA ASP A 125 -20.56 11.13 10.07
C ASP A 125 -21.38 11.22 8.78
N GLY A 126 -21.11 10.36 7.81
CA GLY A 126 -21.82 10.32 6.53
C GLY A 126 -21.22 11.21 5.43
N THR A 127 -20.24 12.04 5.75
CA THR A 127 -19.60 12.96 4.77
C THR A 127 -19.07 12.23 3.54
N LEU A 128 -18.53 11.02 3.71
CA LEU A 128 -17.97 10.20 2.60
C LEU A 128 -18.90 9.07 2.12
N ASN A 129 -20.19 9.08 2.42
CA ASN A 129 -21.09 8.04 1.91
C ASN A 129 -21.05 7.94 0.39
N TRP A 130 -21.07 9.07 -0.30
CA TRP A 130 -20.96 9.14 -1.77
C TRP A 130 -19.65 8.56 -2.31
N PHE A 131 -18.55 8.72 -1.57
CA PHE A 131 -17.23 8.22 -1.99
C PHE A 131 -17.17 6.70 -2.01
N TRP A 132 -17.72 6.05 -0.98
CA TRP A 132 -17.76 4.59 -0.91
C TRP A 132 -18.66 4.00 -2.00
N GLU A 133 -19.82 4.61 -2.21
CA GLU A 133 -20.75 4.25 -3.28
C GLU A 133 -20.11 4.39 -4.67
N ASP A 134 -19.48 5.52 -4.94
CA ASP A 134 -18.82 5.77 -6.23
C ASP A 134 -17.58 4.87 -6.43
N CYS A 135 -16.77 4.60 -5.41
CA CYS A 135 -15.65 3.67 -5.50
C CYS A 135 -16.12 2.24 -5.78
N GLU A 136 -17.23 1.79 -5.17
CA GLU A 136 -17.82 0.49 -5.46
C GLU A 136 -18.34 0.43 -6.91
N ARG A 137 -19.18 1.39 -7.31
CA ARG A 137 -19.77 1.51 -8.65
C ARG A 137 -18.71 1.54 -9.76
N LEU A 138 -17.65 2.29 -9.57
CA LEU A 138 -16.53 2.45 -10.51
C LEU A 138 -15.46 1.37 -10.39
N SER A 139 -15.62 0.44 -9.42
CA SER A 139 -14.64 -0.60 -9.11
C SER A 139 -13.25 -0.06 -8.77
N ILE A 140 -13.16 1.14 -8.18
CA ILE A 140 -11.90 1.78 -7.76
C ILE A 140 -11.41 1.13 -6.46
N PRO A 141 -10.23 0.49 -6.43
CA PRO A 141 -9.65 -0.03 -5.20
C PRO A 141 -9.27 1.12 -4.27
N VAL A 142 -9.67 1.02 -3.00
CA VAL A 142 -9.36 2.03 -1.97
C VAL A 142 -8.31 1.47 -1.00
N MET A 143 -7.13 2.05 -0.99
CA MET A 143 -6.11 1.80 0.02
C MET A 143 -6.38 2.67 1.24
N ALA A 144 -7.05 2.12 2.25
CA ALA A 144 -7.54 2.86 3.41
C ALA A 144 -6.61 2.70 4.62
N LEU A 145 -5.94 3.77 5.03
CA LEU A 145 -5.13 3.78 6.25
C LEU A 145 -6.02 4.05 7.48
N LEU A 146 -6.18 3.03 8.31
CA LEU A 146 -7.15 2.94 9.40
C LEU A 146 -6.49 2.61 10.76
N SER A 147 -5.24 2.99 10.98
CA SER A 147 -4.52 2.71 12.24
C SER A 147 -5.38 2.99 13.48
N GLY A 148 -5.67 1.96 14.28
CA GLY A 148 -6.48 2.06 15.48
C GLY A 148 -7.97 2.36 15.28
N MET A 149 -8.48 2.23 14.03
CA MET A 149 -9.85 2.65 13.69
C MET A 149 -10.59 1.64 12.80
N ILE A 150 -10.08 0.45 12.65
CA ILE A 150 -10.59 -0.53 11.68
C ILE A 150 -12.08 -0.86 11.88
N ARG A 151 -12.56 -0.90 13.11
CA ARG A 151 -13.99 -1.17 13.41
C ARG A 151 -14.95 -0.22 12.71
N ARG A 152 -14.53 1.03 12.44
CA ARG A 152 -15.34 2.04 11.77
C ARG A 152 -15.63 1.75 10.31
N LEU A 153 -14.86 0.86 9.71
CA LEU A 153 -15.08 0.41 8.33
C LEU A 153 -16.27 -0.57 8.20
N ARG A 154 -16.66 -1.23 9.29
CA ARG A 154 -17.73 -2.27 9.25
C ARG A 154 -19.04 -1.76 8.65
N PRO A 155 -19.66 -0.65 9.11
CA PRO A 155 -20.92 -0.18 8.54
C PRO A 155 -20.81 0.22 7.07
N ILE A 156 -19.61 0.56 6.60
CA ILE A 156 -19.35 0.88 5.20
C ILE A 156 -19.39 -0.40 4.38
N LEU A 157 -18.65 -1.44 4.79
CA LEU A 157 -18.61 -2.72 4.08
C LEU A 157 -19.93 -3.50 4.13
N ASP A 158 -20.73 -3.32 5.19
CA ASP A 158 -22.08 -3.90 5.28
C ASP A 158 -23.02 -3.30 4.20
N ARG A 159 -22.81 -2.04 3.81
CA ARG A 159 -23.59 -1.34 2.75
C ARG A 159 -22.98 -1.52 1.35
N HIS A 160 -21.67 -1.74 1.27
CA HIS A 160 -20.90 -1.82 0.04
C HIS A 160 -20.12 -3.13 -0.03
N PRO A 161 -20.79 -4.28 -0.28
CA PRO A 161 -20.17 -5.61 -0.21
C PRO A 161 -19.15 -5.90 -1.32
N ASP A 162 -19.21 -5.20 -2.45
CA ASP A 162 -18.31 -5.38 -3.59
C ASP A 162 -17.16 -4.37 -3.60
N LEU A 163 -17.12 -3.44 -2.60
CA LEU A 163 -16.07 -2.46 -2.46
C LEU A 163 -14.72 -3.14 -2.20
N LYS A 164 -13.71 -2.79 -3.00
CA LYS A 164 -12.34 -3.30 -2.85
C LYS A 164 -11.56 -2.41 -1.89
N ILE A 165 -11.21 -2.95 -0.71
CA ILE A 165 -10.45 -2.24 0.32
C ILE A 165 -9.11 -2.94 0.54
N LEU A 166 -8.01 -2.19 0.41
CA LEU A 166 -6.67 -2.61 0.78
C LEU A 166 -6.34 -1.95 2.13
N ILE A 167 -6.03 -2.75 3.14
CA ILE A 167 -5.75 -2.27 4.51
C ILE A 167 -4.24 -2.26 4.74
N PRO A 168 -3.56 -1.09 4.68
CA PRO A 168 -2.13 -0.98 4.90
C PRO A 168 -1.73 -1.37 6.32
N HIS A 169 -0.52 -1.91 6.44
CA HIS A 169 0.14 -2.16 7.72
C HIS A 169 -0.69 -3.02 8.67
N MET A 170 -1.54 -3.93 8.13
CA MET A 170 -2.38 -4.84 8.94
C MET A 170 -3.29 -4.09 9.94
N ALA A 171 -3.69 -2.85 9.62
CA ALA A 171 -4.37 -1.92 10.52
C ALA A 171 -3.61 -1.59 11.83
N CYS A 172 -2.37 -1.99 11.97
CA CYS A 172 -1.56 -1.79 13.16
C CYS A 172 -1.40 -0.31 13.52
N ILE A 173 -1.22 -0.04 14.80
CA ILE A 173 -0.90 1.30 15.30
C ILE A 173 0.57 1.57 14.98
N THR A 174 0.82 2.42 13.97
CA THR A 174 2.14 2.61 13.35
C THR A 174 3.22 3.23 14.26
N SER A 175 2.84 3.72 15.44
CA SER A 175 3.76 4.23 16.47
C SER A 175 4.16 3.19 17.52
N LEU A 176 3.54 2.00 17.49
CA LEU A 176 3.75 0.93 18.46
C LEU A 176 4.51 -0.24 17.84
N ARG A 177 5.02 -1.10 18.71
CA ARG A 177 5.64 -2.38 18.36
C ARG A 177 4.85 -3.53 18.96
N THR A 178 5.27 -4.77 18.65
CA THR A 178 4.65 -5.99 19.19
C THR A 178 4.80 -6.06 20.70
N PRO A 179 3.77 -6.54 21.43
CA PRO A 179 2.46 -6.99 20.92
C PRO A 179 1.43 -5.86 20.72
N GLU A 180 1.67 -4.66 21.26
CA GLU A 180 0.70 -3.55 21.36
C GLU A 180 0.30 -3.02 19.96
N ALA A 181 1.19 -3.10 18.96
CA ALA A 181 0.86 -2.73 17.59
C ALA A 181 -0.31 -3.52 17.01
N PHE A 182 -0.52 -4.75 17.47
CA PHE A 182 -1.53 -5.70 17.00
C PHE A 182 -2.79 -5.75 17.84
N THR A 183 -3.05 -4.73 18.67
CA THR A 183 -4.24 -4.67 19.54
C THR A 183 -5.55 -4.88 18.76
N ASP A 184 -5.64 -4.34 17.54
CA ASP A 184 -6.84 -4.44 16.70
C ASP A 184 -6.84 -5.68 15.78
N LEU A 185 -5.92 -6.65 15.98
CA LEU A 185 -5.80 -7.80 15.09
C LEU A 185 -7.11 -8.62 15.02
N ASN A 186 -7.77 -8.88 16.13
CA ASN A 186 -9.02 -9.65 16.12
C ASN A 186 -10.10 -8.96 15.30
N ASP A 187 -10.18 -7.63 15.36
CA ASP A 187 -11.10 -6.85 14.54
C ASP A 187 -10.73 -6.93 13.06
N LEU A 188 -9.45 -6.90 12.73
CA LEU A 188 -8.98 -7.11 11.36
C LEU A 188 -9.39 -8.50 10.85
N LEU A 189 -9.19 -9.56 11.65
CA LEU A 189 -9.53 -10.93 11.26
C LEU A 189 -11.04 -11.09 10.99
N ASP A 190 -11.90 -10.40 11.74
CA ASP A 190 -13.35 -10.38 11.49
C ASP A 190 -13.73 -9.85 10.10
N PHE A 191 -12.88 -9.02 9.48
CA PHE A 191 -13.11 -8.49 8.14
C PHE A 191 -12.86 -9.50 7.02
N ALA A 192 -12.33 -10.68 7.32
CA ALA A 192 -12.16 -11.74 6.34
C ALA A 192 -13.47 -12.22 5.71
N ARG A 193 -14.61 -11.99 6.36
CA ARG A 193 -15.95 -12.28 5.82
C ARG A 193 -16.32 -11.43 4.60
N TYR A 194 -15.72 -10.25 4.44
CA TYR A 194 -15.92 -9.39 3.28
C TYR A 194 -14.93 -9.76 2.17
N ARG A 195 -15.47 -10.19 1.02
CA ARG A 195 -14.64 -10.69 -0.10
C ARG A 195 -13.75 -9.62 -0.71
N GLY A 196 -14.18 -8.35 -0.66
CA GLY A 196 -13.45 -7.20 -1.18
C GLY A 196 -12.32 -6.69 -0.28
N VAL A 197 -12.11 -7.29 0.92
CA VAL A 197 -11.07 -6.85 1.85
C VAL A 197 -9.77 -7.62 1.64
N TYR A 198 -8.68 -6.85 1.45
CA TYR A 198 -7.31 -7.30 1.28
C TYR A 198 -6.43 -6.71 2.37
N VAL A 199 -5.51 -7.50 2.91
CA VAL A 199 -4.59 -7.04 3.96
C VAL A 199 -3.20 -6.82 3.38
N MET A 200 -2.70 -5.60 3.50
CA MET A 200 -1.31 -5.32 3.16
C MET A 200 -0.44 -5.65 4.38
N VAL A 201 0.32 -6.73 4.26
CA VAL A 201 1.37 -7.12 5.21
C VAL A 201 2.62 -6.28 4.95
N SER A 202 2.43 -4.96 5.08
CA SER A 202 3.46 -3.96 4.77
C SER A 202 4.14 -3.43 6.03
N SER A 203 5.40 -3.05 5.90
CA SER A 203 6.24 -2.53 6.99
C SER A 203 6.35 -3.49 8.19
N VAL A 204 6.19 -4.80 8.01
CA VAL A 204 6.17 -5.77 9.11
C VAL A 204 7.38 -5.62 10.04
N PRO A 205 8.63 -5.41 9.55
CA PRO A 205 9.80 -5.21 10.40
C PRO A 205 9.68 -4.02 11.37
N ASN A 206 8.92 -2.99 11.02
CA ASN A 206 8.76 -1.81 11.87
C ASN A 206 7.96 -2.09 13.15
N PHE A 207 7.20 -3.18 13.16
CA PHE A 207 6.41 -3.60 14.32
C PHE A 207 7.16 -4.59 15.22
N SER A 208 8.33 -5.07 14.79
CA SER A 208 9.16 -6.01 15.55
C SER A 208 10.05 -5.30 16.57
N ASN A 209 10.25 -5.93 17.73
CA ASN A 209 11.30 -5.59 18.70
C ASN A 209 12.62 -6.30 18.39
N GLU A 210 12.62 -7.23 17.45
CA GLU A 210 13.75 -8.08 17.10
C GLU A 210 14.37 -7.70 15.76
N ARG A 211 15.59 -8.19 15.53
CA ARG A 211 16.24 -8.13 14.21
C ARG A 211 15.72 -9.23 13.31
N PHE A 212 16.08 -9.16 12.03
CA PHE A 212 15.81 -10.25 11.09
C PHE A 212 16.13 -11.63 11.71
N PRO A 213 15.23 -12.61 11.61
CA PRO A 213 14.02 -12.70 10.78
C PRO A 213 12.71 -12.21 11.46
N PHE A 214 12.78 -11.33 12.47
CA PHE A 214 11.61 -10.68 13.09
C PHE A 214 10.59 -11.70 13.66
N VAL A 215 11.09 -12.61 14.53
CA VAL A 215 10.33 -13.80 14.99
C VAL A 215 9.11 -13.39 15.82
N ASP A 216 9.22 -12.31 16.58
CA ASP A 216 8.16 -11.82 17.48
C ASP A 216 6.87 -11.37 16.76
N VAL A 217 6.95 -10.98 15.47
CA VAL A 217 5.77 -10.61 14.66
C VAL A 217 5.18 -11.76 13.86
N GLN A 218 5.92 -12.84 13.67
CA GLN A 218 5.49 -13.96 12.81
C GLN A 218 4.16 -14.60 13.25
N PRO A 219 3.86 -14.81 14.54
CA PRO A 219 2.58 -15.37 14.97
C PRO A 219 1.38 -14.51 14.54
N PHE A 220 1.52 -13.19 14.50
CA PHE A 220 0.47 -12.26 14.06
C PHE A 220 0.25 -12.36 12.55
N VAL A 221 1.34 -12.37 11.78
CA VAL A 221 1.29 -12.57 10.32
C VAL A 221 0.68 -13.93 9.97
N LYS A 222 1.04 -14.98 10.73
CA LYS A 222 0.45 -16.32 10.53
C LYS A 222 -1.07 -16.32 10.75
N ARG A 223 -1.57 -15.67 11.78
CA ARG A 223 -3.02 -15.56 12.01
C ARG A 223 -3.74 -14.86 10.87
N ILE A 224 -3.15 -13.80 10.31
CA ILE A 224 -3.68 -13.13 9.11
C ILE A 224 -3.68 -14.10 7.92
N PHE A 225 -2.59 -14.83 7.71
CA PHE A 225 -2.50 -15.82 6.63
C PHE A 225 -3.54 -16.94 6.77
N ASP A 226 -3.69 -17.51 7.96
CA ASP A 226 -4.66 -18.58 8.22
C ASP A 226 -6.11 -18.11 7.97
N THR A 227 -6.39 -16.81 8.13
CA THR A 227 -7.74 -16.26 8.04
C THR A 227 -8.06 -15.70 6.64
N PHE A 228 -7.17 -14.96 6.03
CA PHE A 228 -7.38 -14.31 4.72
C PHE A 228 -6.89 -15.18 3.55
N GLY A 229 -5.90 -16.02 3.78
CA GLY A 229 -5.20 -16.77 2.74
C GLY A 229 -4.32 -15.87 1.84
N PRO A 230 -3.43 -16.49 1.03
CA PRO A 230 -2.44 -15.75 0.25
C PRO A 230 -3.04 -14.85 -0.83
N ARG A 231 -4.25 -15.18 -1.33
CA ARG A 231 -4.94 -14.42 -2.38
C ARG A 231 -5.61 -13.13 -1.90
N ARG A 232 -5.54 -12.85 -0.58
CA ARG A 232 -6.02 -11.60 0.01
C ARG A 232 -4.97 -10.93 0.90
N MET A 233 -3.71 -11.35 0.73
CA MET A 233 -2.55 -10.71 1.36
C MET A 233 -1.65 -10.08 0.30
N LEU A 234 -1.07 -8.92 0.62
CA LEU A 234 -0.21 -8.14 -0.26
C LEU A 234 1.03 -7.72 0.51
N TRP A 235 2.20 -8.09 0.01
CA TRP A 235 3.46 -7.61 0.58
C TRP A 235 3.74 -6.17 0.15
N GLY A 236 4.36 -5.37 1.05
CA GLY A 236 4.85 -4.04 0.77
C GLY A 236 5.88 -3.61 1.82
N ALA A 237 6.84 -2.80 1.44
CA ALA A 237 7.90 -2.39 2.35
C ALA A 237 7.62 -1.08 3.07
N ASP A 238 7.04 -0.08 2.38
CA ASP A 238 7.07 1.31 2.86
C ASP A 238 8.52 1.77 3.13
N LEU A 239 9.40 1.49 2.15
CA LEU A 239 10.87 1.49 2.23
C LEU A 239 11.46 2.63 3.05
N THR A 240 11.01 3.88 2.80
CA THR A 240 11.61 5.05 3.44
C THR A 240 11.40 5.12 4.95
N ARG A 241 10.58 4.24 5.51
CA ARG A 241 10.30 4.09 6.95
C ARG A 241 10.92 2.85 7.57
N LEU A 242 11.49 1.95 6.79
CA LEU A 242 12.02 0.68 7.30
C LEU A 242 13.12 0.90 8.34
N THR A 243 13.09 0.04 9.35
CA THR A 243 14.13 -0.07 10.40
C THR A 243 15.19 -1.11 10.06
N CYS A 244 15.07 -1.75 8.90
CA CYS A 244 15.99 -2.75 8.35
C CYS A 244 16.25 -2.45 6.86
N SER A 245 17.10 -3.24 6.21
CA SER A 245 17.29 -3.14 4.77
C SER A 245 16.04 -3.56 3.99
N TYR A 246 15.89 -3.04 2.77
CA TYR A 246 14.80 -3.44 1.86
C TYR A 246 14.84 -4.94 1.57
N ARG A 247 16.06 -5.48 1.46
CA ARG A 247 16.29 -6.91 1.25
C ARG A 247 15.80 -7.75 2.42
N GLU A 248 16.11 -7.39 3.66
CA GLU A 248 15.64 -8.12 4.85
C GLU A 248 14.11 -8.09 4.98
N CYS A 249 13.47 -6.94 4.65
CA CYS A 249 12.02 -6.85 4.61
C CYS A 249 11.40 -7.81 3.60
N LEU A 250 12.00 -7.96 2.41
CA LEU A 250 11.57 -8.94 1.41
C LEU A 250 11.87 -10.37 1.85
N ASP A 251 13.08 -10.64 2.35
CA ASP A 251 13.52 -11.98 2.70
C ASP A 251 12.73 -12.57 3.88
N GLN A 252 12.13 -11.74 4.74
CA GLN A 252 11.15 -12.21 5.72
C GLN A 252 10.05 -13.04 5.05
N PHE A 253 9.50 -12.58 3.92
CA PHE A 253 8.45 -13.30 3.19
C PHE A 253 9.00 -14.36 2.23
N ARG A 254 10.20 -14.18 1.70
CA ARG A 254 10.81 -15.16 0.78
C ARG A 254 11.30 -16.42 1.49
N THR A 255 11.88 -16.26 2.67
CA THR A 255 12.57 -17.35 3.39
C THR A 255 12.29 -17.39 4.89
N GLY A 256 11.88 -16.29 5.51
CA GLY A 256 11.75 -16.16 6.97
C GLY A 256 10.42 -16.68 7.55
N LEU A 257 9.38 -16.85 6.74
CA LEU A 257 8.07 -17.37 7.17
C LEU A 257 7.92 -18.82 6.68
N ASP A 258 8.22 -19.78 7.55
CA ASP A 258 8.26 -21.21 7.21
C ASP A 258 6.89 -21.80 6.85
N PHE A 259 5.81 -21.17 7.31
CA PHE A 259 4.44 -21.61 7.02
C PHE A 259 3.96 -21.27 5.60
N LEU A 260 4.71 -20.48 4.82
CA LEU A 260 4.33 -20.13 3.45
C LEU A 260 4.91 -21.17 2.46
N SER A 261 4.07 -21.72 1.59
CA SER A 261 4.52 -22.49 0.43
C SER A 261 5.08 -21.58 -0.67
N SER A 262 5.74 -22.14 -1.66
CA SER A 262 6.19 -21.38 -2.84
C SER A 262 5.02 -20.71 -3.56
N GLN A 263 3.87 -21.40 -3.67
CA GLN A 263 2.67 -20.83 -4.30
C GLN A 263 2.09 -19.67 -3.48
N ASP A 264 2.09 -19.74 -2.14
CA ASP A 264 1.62 -18.65 -1.29
C ASP A 264 2.49 -17.40 -1.48
N ARG A 265 3.81 -17.57 -1.58
CA ARG A 265 4.76 -16.49 -1.86
C ARG A 265 4.48 -15.80 -3.19
N GLU A 266 4.15 -16.56 -4.25
CA GLU A 266 3.78 -15.97 -5.54
C GLU A 266 2.57 -15.04 -5.44
N TRP A 267 1.56 -15.46 -4.68
CA TRP A 267 0.38 -14.62 -4.46
C TRP A 267 0.72 -13.38 -3.64
N ILE A 268 1.31 -13.56 -2.48
CA ILE A 268 1.57 -12.46 -1.53
C ILE A 268 2.55 -11.43 -2.11
N LEU A 269 3.59 -11.90 -2.83
CA LEU A 269 4.66 -11.04 -3.34
C LEU A 269 4.36 -10.39 -4.71
N GLY A 270 3.22 -10.70 -5.35
CA GLY A 270 2.92 -10.07 -6.63
C GLY A 270 1.53 -10.31 -7.19
N LYS A 271 1.09 -11.57 -7.34
CA LYS A 271 -0.14 -11.92 -8.07
C LYS A 271 -1.40 -11.28 -7.46
N THR A 272 -1.52 -11.26 -6.15
CA THR A 272 -2.68 -10.66 -5.46
C THR A 272 -2.79 -9.16 -5.77
N LEU A 273 -1.66 -8.45 -5.74
CA LEU A 273 -1.64 -7.02 -6.05
C LEU A 273 -2.01 -6.77 -7.52
N ALA A 274 -1.42 -7.52 -8.44
CA ALA A 274 -1.74 -7.43 -9.86
C ALA A 274 -3.23 -7.65 -10.13
N GLN A 275 -3.82 -8.66 -9.48
CA GLN A 275 -5.25 -8.97 -9.62
C GLN A 275 -6.16 -7.88 -9.04
N VAL A 276 -5.91 -7.42 -7.81
CA VAL A 276 -6.81 -6.46 -7.14
C VAL A 276 -6.78 -5.09 -7.78
N LEU A 277 -5.61 -4.65 -8.27
CA LEU A 277 -5.42 -3.38 -8.95
C LEU A 277 -5.64 -3.47 -10.47
N ASN A 278 -5.94 -4.63 -11.00
CA ASN A 278 -6.00 -4.88 -12.45
C ASN A 278 -4.74 -4.37 -13.18
N TRP A 279 -3.57 -4.60 -12.57
CA TRP A 279 -2.27 -4.21 -13.12
C TRP A 279 -1.71 -5.36 -13.96
N PRO A 280 -1.64 -5.22 -15.31
CA PRO A 280 -1.25 -6.32 -16.18
C PRO A 280 0.09 -6.97 -15.77
N GLU A 281 0.15 -8.28 -15.84
CA GLU A 281 1.42 -8.99 -15.70
C GLU A 281 2.31 -8.67 -16.90
N LEU A 282 3.59 -8.43 -16.64
CA LEU A 282 4.57 -8.24 -17.70
C LEU A 282 5.02 -9.60 -18.23
N PRO A 283 5.25 -9.73 -19.54
CA PRO A 283 5.85 -10.95 -20.07
C PRO A 283 7.24 -11.14 -19.45
N ALA A 284 7.49 -12.34 -18.94
CA ALA A 284 8.66 -12.71 -18.12
C ALA A 284 10.05 -12.38 -18.71
N LYS A 285 10.13 -11.97 -19.97
CA LYS A 285 11.39 -11.69 -20.69
C LYS A 285 11.86 -10.23 -20.65
N ASN A 286 11.04 -9.24 -20.27
CA ASN A 286 11.37 -7.83 -20.47
C ASN A 286 11.99 -7.11 -19.27
N ILE A 287 11.88 -7.65 -18.05
CA ILE A 287 12.20 -6.87 -16.85
C ILE A 287 13.70 -6.78 -16.56
N ARG A 288 14.49 -7.80 -16.89
CA ARG A 288 15.91 -7.88 -16.49
C ARG A 288 16.94 -7.54 -17.56
N SER A 289 16.56 -7.48 -18.84
CA SER A 289 17.52 -7.23 -19.91
C SER A 289 17.79 -5.73 -20.18
N GLN A 290 16.90 -4.83 -19.79
CA GLN A 290 17.03 -3.40 -20.09
C GLN A 290 17.85 -2.59 -19.07
N TYR A 291 18.16 -3.16 -17.90
CA TYR A 291 18.79 -2.43 -16.78
C TYR A 291 20.05 -3.13 -16.23
N ARG A 292 20.71 -3.97 -17.06
CA ARG A 292 22.08 -4.44 -16.84
C ARG A 292 23.05 -3.58 -17.68
N GLY A 293 23.19 -2.35 -17.31
CA GLY A 293 24.18 -1.43 -17.81
C GLY A 293 24.81 -0.67 -16.65
#